data_91a26de972560c61d53479a79fed57cb
#
_entry.id   91a26de972560c61d53479a79fed57cb
#
_cell.length_a   1.000
_cell.length_b   1.000
_cell.length_c   1.000
_cell.angle_alpha   90.00
_cell.angle_beta   90.00
_cell.angle_gamma   90.00
#
_symmetry.space_group_name_H-M   'P 1'
#
loop_
_entity.id
_entity.type
_entity.pdbx_description
1 polymer ?
#
loop_
_entity_poly.entity_id
_entity_poly.type
_entity_poly.pdbx_seq_one_letter_code
_entity_poly.pdbx_strand_id
1 'polypeptide(L)' 'MIEIFKTDIKHKAATKQVLTEIHQQWPGIVATFDLEDNDKILRVVGAWAPVPTQEIIDLVKTRGFMCEVLHD' A
#
# COMPACT_ATOMS: atom_id res chain seq x y z
N MET A 1 -9.40 -8.07 -7.50
CA MET A 1 -8.13 -8.65 -7.04
C MET A 1 -7.65 -7.93 -5.79
N ILE A 2 -7.02 -8.65 -4.90
CA ILE A 2 -6.51 -8.11 -3.64
C ILE A 2 -5.02 -8.42 -3.56
N GLU A 3 -4.23 -7.43 -3.13
CA GLU A 3 -2.81 -7.60 -2.86
C GLU A 3 -2.51 -7.09 -1.46
N ILE A 4 -1.72 -7.85 -0.72
CA ILE A 4 -1.33 -7.51 0.66
C ILE A 4 0.17 -7.24 0.67
N PHE A 5 0.56 -6.10 1.25
CA PHE A 5 1.96 -5.71 1.35
C PHE A 5 2.37 -5.59 2.81
N LYS A 6 3.56 -6.06 3.11
CA LYS A 6 4.23 -5.81 4.37
C LYS A 6 5.04 -4.53 4.24
N THR A 7 4.93 -3.63 5.22
CA THR A 7 5.69 -2.38 5.25
C THR A 7 6.33 -2.18 6.62
N ASP A 8 7.10 -1.09 6.75
CA ASP A 8 7.61 -0.64 8.04
C ASP A 8 7.07 0.74 8.42
N ILE A 9 5.94 1.13 7.85
CA ILE A 9 5.32 2.43 8.12
C ILE A 9 4.61 2.37 9.47
N LYS A 10 5.05 3.21 10.41
CA LYS A 10 4.55 3.21 11.80
C LYS A 10 3.69 4.40 12.16
N HIS A 11 3.70 5.47 11.36
CA HIS A 11 3.03 6.72 11.69
C HIS A 11 1.82 6.96 10.80
N LYS A 12 0.71 7.38 11.42
CA LYS A 12 -0.53 7.66 10.70
C LYS A 12 -0.35 8.71 9.62
N ALA A 13 0.46 9.74 9.87
CA ALA A 13 0.69 10.80 8.88
C ALA A 13 1.31 10.22 7.61
N ALA A 14 2.27 9.30 7.74
CA ALA A 14 2.89 8.64 6.61
C ALA A 14 1.91 7.74 5.86
N THR A 15 1.06 7.00 6.58
CA THR A 15 0.06 6.15 5.93
C THR A 15 -0.94 6.98 5.13
N LYS A 16 -1.40 8.11 5.68
CA LYS A 16 -2.31 9.00 4.98
C LYS A 16 -1.69 9.54 3.69
N GLN A 17 -0.42 9.92 3.74
CA GLN A 17 0.28 10.44 2.58
C GLN A 17 0.38 9.38 1.48
N VAL A 18 0.77 8.16 1.84
CA VAL A 18 0.88 7.06 0.88
C VAL A 18 -0.47 6.72 0.29
N LEU A 19 -1.52 6.62 1.12
CA LEU A 19 -2.87 6.33 0.64
C LEU A 19 -3.37 7.41 -0.32
N THR A 20 -3.15 8.67 0.01
CA THR A 20 -3.54 9.79 -0.86
C THR A 20 -2.88 9.67 -2.23
N GLU A 21 -1.58 9.39 -2.26
CA GLU A 21 -0.84 9.24 -3.50
C GLU A 21 -1.33 8.05 -4.32
N ILE A 22 -1.61 6.93 -3.67
CA ILE A 22 -2.15 5.75 -4.35
C ILE A 22 -3.50 6.09 -5.00
N HIS A 23 -4.40 6.71 -4.24
CA HIS A 23 -5.74 7.03 -4.73
C HIS A 23 -5.71 8.09 -5.83
N GLN A 24 -4.77 9.02 -5.79
CA GLN A 24 -4.60 10.01 -6.86
C GLN A 24 -4.07 9.39 -8.14
N GLN A 25 -3.12 8.49 -8.00
CA GLN A 25 -2.45 7.88 -9.14
C GLN A 25 -3.29 6.77 -9.79
N TRP A 26 -4.04 6.03 -8.99
CA TRP A 26 -4.88 4.91 -9.45
C TRP A 26 -6.29 5.03 -8.89
N PRO A 27 -7.17 5.84 -9.50
CA PRO A 27 -8.51 6.10 -8.95
C PRO A 27 -9.39 4.85 -8.81
N GLY A 28 -9.13 3.79 -9.57
CA GLY A 28 -9.87 2.53 -9.48
C GLY A 28 -9.38 1.58 -8.38
N ILE A 29 -8.39 2.00 -7.61
CA ILE A 29 -7.78 1.20 -6.55
C ILE A 29 -8.28 1.70 -5.20
N VAL A 30 -8.58 0.77 -4.28
CA VAL A 30 -8.89 1.08 -2.88
C VAL A 30 -7.77 0.52 -2.02
N ALA A 31 -7.14 1.39 -1.24
CA ALA A 31 -6.03 1.01 -0.36
C ALA A 31 -6.31 1.41 1.07
N THR A 32 -5.95 0.53 2.00
CA THR A 32 -6.09 0.78 3.44
C THR A 32 -4.85 0.28 4.16
N PHE A 33 -4.56 0.85 5.33
CA PHE A 33 -3.49 0.38 6.20
C PHE A 33 -4.06 -0.22 7.49
N ASP A 34 -3.45 -1.31 7.94
CA ASP A 34 -3.67 -1.87 9.26
C ASP A 34 -2.37 -1.74 10.05
N LEU A 35 -2.30 -0.71 10.91
CA LEU A 35 -1.13 -0.44 11.73
C LEU A 35 -1.10 -1.25 13.02
N GLU A 36 -2.20 -1.91 13.38
CA GLU A 36 -2.25 -2.78 14.56
C GLU A 36 -1.55 -4.10 14.31
N ASP A 37 -1.43 -4.50 13.05
CA ASP A 37 -0.69 -5.69 12.68
C ASP A 37 0.81 -5.43 12.83
N ASN A 38 1.56 -6.44 13.29
CA ASN A 38 3.01 -6.36 13.43
C ASN A 38 3.71 -6.10 12.11
N ASP A 39 3.13 -6.57 11.01
CA ASP A 39 3.70 -6.41 9.67
C ASP A 39 3.35 -5.08 9.01
N LYS A 40 2.60 -4.21 9.69
CA LYS A 40 2.19 -2.91 9.16
C LYS A 40 1.61 -3.05 7.76
N ILE A 41 0.47 -3.70 7.68
CA ILE A 41 -0.12 -4.17 6.42
C ILE A 41 -0.70 -3.02 5.61
N LEU A 42 -0.35 -3.00 4.33
CA LEU A 42 -1.03 -2.21 3.30
C LEU A 42 -1.87 -3.18 2.47
N ARG A 43 -3.18 -3.00 2.50
CA ARG A 43 -4.12 -3.79 1.70
C ARG A 43 -4.57 -2.98 0.51
N VAL A 44 -4.46 -3.57 -0.69
CA VAL A 44 -4.84 -2.90 -1.94
C VAL A 44 -5.82 -3.77 -2.70
N VAL A 45 -6.96 -3.17 -3.06
CA VAL A 45 -8.02 -3.86 -3.80
C VAL A 45 -8.18 -3.18 -5.16
N GLY A 46 -8.05 -3.95 -6.23
CA GLY A 46 -8.34 -3.50 -7.58
C GLY A 46 -9.78 -3.85 -7.94
N ALA A 47 -10.65 -2.84 -8.06
CA ALA A 47 -12.06 -3.05 -8.38
C ALA A 47 -12.28 -3.26 -9.87
N TRP A 48 -11.57 -2.51 -10.71
CA TRP A 48 -11.79 -2.48 -12.15
C TRP A 48 -10.59 -2.95 -12.97
N ALA A 49 -9.42 -3.01 -12.33
CA ALA A 49 -8.17 -3.32 -13.00
C ALA A 49 -7.28 -4.13 -12.08
N PRO A 50 -6.25 -4.81 -12.61
CA PRO A 50 -5.25 -5.47 -11.77
C PRO A 50 -4.57 -4.47 -10.84
N VAL A 51 -4.14 -4.94 -9.67
CA VAL A 51 -3.35 -4.12 -8.75
C VAL A 51 -1.99 -3.83 -9.39
N PRO A 52 -1.57 -2.56 -9.48
CA PRO A 52 -0.24 -2.21 -10.00
C PRO A 52 0.83 -2.47 -8.95
N THR A 53 1.11 -3.76 -8.72
CA THR A 53 1.91 -4.23 -7.58
C THR A 53 3.29 -3.60 -7.54
N GLN A 54 4.04 -3.66 -8.63
CA GLN A 54 5.41 -3.14 -8.63
C GLN A 54 5.45 -1.63 -8.48
N GLU A 55 4.51 -0.93 -9.11
CA GLU A 55 4.44 0.53 -9.04
C GLU A 55 4.11 0.99 -7.61
N ILE A 56 3.27 0.25 -6.90
CA ILE A 56 2.95 0.55 -5.50
C ILE A 56 4.18 0.33 -4.63
N ILE A 57 4.89 -0.78 -4.83
CA ILE A 57 6.14 -1.03 -4.10
C ILE A 57 7.13 0.11 -4.33
N ASP A 58 7.30 0.52 -5.58
CA ASP A 58 8.23 1.60 -5.93
C ASP A 58 7.82 2.93 -5.30
N LEU A 59 6.52 3.24 -5.28
CA LEU A 59 6.02 4.45 -4.65
C LEU A 59 6.36 4.49 -3.16
N VAL A 60 6.08 3.40 -2.44
CA VAL A 60 6.35 3.30 -1.01
C VAL A 60 7.84 3.41 -0.72
N LYS A 61 8.67 2.72 -1.51
CA LYS A 61 10.13 2.78 -1.36
C LYS A 61 10.67 4.17 -1.63
N THR A 62 10.11 4.88 -2.61
CA THR A 62 10.51 6.26 -2.93
C THR A 62 10.25 7.19 -1.75
N ARG A 63 9.26 6.89 -0.91
CA ARG A 63 8.99 7.64 0.31
C ARG A 63 9.87 7.25 1.48
N GLY A 64 10.80 6.31 1.30
CA GLY A 64 11.77 5.92 2.32
C GLY A 64 11.32 4.76 3.18
N PHE A 65 10.34 3.99 2.77
CA PHE A 65 9.82 2.87 3.54
C PHE A 65 10.09 1.54 2.84
N MET A 66 10.05 0.46 3.62
CA MET A 66 10.05 -0.89 3.05
C MET A 66 8.66 -1.24 2.55
N CYS A 67 8.60 -2.02 1.48
CA CYS A 67 7.35 -2.55 0.95
C CYS A 67 7.64 -3.82 0.17
N GLU A 68 6.96 -4.88 0.54
CA GLU A 68 7.06 -6.15 -0.18
C GLU A 68 5.73 -6.88 -0.13
N VAL A 69 5.46 -7.70 -1.14
CA VAL A 69 4.26 -8.53 -1.15
C VAL A 69 4.35 -9.53 0.00
N LEU A 70 3.28 -9.61 0.79
CA LEU A 70 3.19 -10.59 1.86
C LEU A 70 2.57 -11.87 1.31
N HIS A 71 3.34 -12.94 1.35
CA HIS A 71 2.89 -14.26 0.92
C HIS A 71 2.48 -15.08 2.14
N ASP A 72 1.35 -15.77 2.02
CA ASP A 72 0.89 -16.69 3.07
C ASP A 72 1.64 -18.03 3.03
#